data_cd30c495a60da7c78d25dbaa4e6ad74e
#
_entry.id   cd30c495a60da7c78d25dbaa4e6ad74e
#
_cell.length_a   1.000
_cell.length_b   1.000
_cell.length_c   1.000
_cell.angle_alpha   90.00
_cell.angle_beta   90.00
_cell.angle_gamma   90.00
#
_symmetry.space_group_name_H-M   'P 1'
#
loop_
_entity.id
_entity.type
_entity.pdbx_description
1 polymer ?
#
loop_
_entity_poly.entity_id
_entity_poly.type
_entity_poly.pdbx_seq_one_letter_code
_entity_poly.pdbx_strand_id
1 'polypeptide(L)'
;MLYDIDTRRTRGELLALNTARLRLAVLGRREAGRITEYLVNNRSFHQEFSQTHDDSYFTESEQKKYIHYDCESFRFGELVPLWIIERETGLIIGRVSFFNIAYGGMMNCATGYHLDEAHTSKGFMTEALKAAVQFMFNEYHMHRIEAFILPENRASLELV
;
A
#
# COMPACT_ATOMS: atom_id res chain seq x y z
N MET A 1 1.51 -20.53 1.95
CA MET A 1 1.94 -19.13 1.76
C MET A 1 0.72 -18.27 1.46
N LEU A 2 0.61 -17.04 2.00
CA LEU A 2 -0.58 -16.19 1.84
C LEU A 2 -0.54 -15.38 0.52
N TYR A 3 0.57 -15.39 -0.19
CA TYR A 3 0.78 -14.71 -1.46
C TYR A 3 1.61 -15.56 -2.42
N ASP A 4 1.52 -15.22 -3.70
CA ASP A 4 2.40 -15.70 -4.75
C ASP A 4 3.05 -14.50 -5.45
N ILE A 5 4.37 -14.53 -5.60
CA ILE A 5 5.10 -13.47 -6.30
C ILE A 5 4.86 -13.65 -7.79
N ASP A 6 4.21 -12.67 -8.40
CA ASP A 6 3.93 -12.72 -9.84
C ASP A 6 5.17 -12.31 -10.64
N THR A 7 5.80 -13.26 -11.25
CA THR A 7 6.94 -13.03 -12.16
C THR A 7 6.51 -12.48 -13.52
N ARG A 8 5.22 -12.59 -13.88
CA ARG A 8 4.62 -12.02 -15.09
C ARG A 8 4.06 -10.63 -14.79
N ARG A 9 4.96 -9.70 -14.46
CA ARG A 9 4.56 -8.32 -14.16
C ARG A 9 3.87 -7.68 -15.36
N THR A 10 2.77 -7.01 -15.12
CA THR A 10 2.18 -6.16 -16.13
C THR A 10 3.09 -4.96 -16.42
N ARG A 11 2.98 -4.41 -17.61
CA ARG A 11 3.85 -3.31 -18.04
C ARG A 11 3.67 -2.09 -17.15
N GLY A 12 4.67 -1.79 -16.30
CA GLY A 12 4.66 -0.65 -15.37
C GLY A 12 4.65 -1.02 -13.89
N GLU A 13 4.61 -2.31 -13.54
CA GLU A 13 4.77 -2.79 -12.17
C GLU A 13 6.23 -3.14 -11.88
N LEU A 14 6.72 -2.80 -10.67
CA LEU A 14 8.05 -3.19 -10.21
C LEU A 14 8.04 -4.47 -9.38
N LEU A 15 6.94 -4.69 -8.65
CA LEU A 15 6.67 -5.87 -7.84
C LEU A 15 5.17 -6.16 -7.89
N ALA A 16 4.78 -7.42 -7.87
CA ALA A 16 3.40 -7.83 -7.68
C ALA A 16 3.29 -9.11 -6.88
N LEU A 17 2.36 -9.13 -5.94
CA LEU A 17 1.98 -10.27 -5.12
C LEU A 17 0.51 -10.57 -5.37
N ASN A 18 0.16 -11.82 -5.63
CA ASN A 18 -1.23 -12.25 -5.76
C ASN A 18 -1.69 -12.97 -4.50
N THR A 19 -2.90 -12.67 -4.07
CA THR A 19 -3.64 -13.41 -3.05
C THR A 19 -4.91 -14.00 -3.65
N ALA A 20 -5.82 -14.52 -2.84
CA ALA A 20 -7.09 -15.08 -3.34
C ALA A 20 -7.92 -14.04 -4.11
N ARG A 21 -8.10 -12.84 -3.56
CA ARG A 21 -8.96 -11.79 -4.12
C ARG A 21 -8.19 -10.57 -4.61
N LEU A 22 -6.92 -10.41 -4.23
CA LEU A 22 -6.17 -9.19 -4.41
C LEU A 22 -4.90 -9.39 -5.23
N ARG A 23 -4.47 -8.29 -5.86
CA ARG A 23 -3.14 -8.08 -6.39
C ARG A 23 -2.52 -6.90 -5.65
N LEU A 24 -1.40 -7.11 -4.98
CA LEU A 24 -0.65 -6.07 -4.30
C LEU A 24 0.55 -5.71 -5.16
N ALA A 25 0.64 -4.47 -5.64
CA ALA A 25 1.67 -4.11 -6.61
C ALA A 25 2.33 -2.76 -6.33
N VAL A 26 3.64 -2.68 -6.61
CA VAL A 26 4.35 -1.41 -6.72
C VAL A 26 4.10 -0.86 -8.11
N LEU A 27 3.28 0.17 -8.21
CA LEU A 27 2.80 0.75 -9.45
C LEU A 27 3.70 1.87 -9.97
N GLY A 28 3.92 1.89 -11.28
CA GLY A 28 4.66 2.94 -11.95
C GLY A 28 3.80 4.11 -12.41
N ARG A 29 4.44 5.15 -12.97
CA ARG A 29 3.84 6.44 -13.37
C ARG A 29 2.66 6.33 -14.34
N ARG A 30 2.53 5.22 -15.07
CA ARG A 30 1.40 4.99 -15.99
C ARG A 30 0.07 4.83 -15.27
N GLU A 31 0.11 4.43 -14.01
CA GLU A 31 -1.07 4.22 -13.17
C GLU A 31 -1.53 5.50 -12.44
N ALA A 32 -0.87 6.63 -12.68
CA ALA A 32 -1.15 7.88 -11.96
C ALA A 32 -2.61 8.33 -12.07
N GLY A 33 -3.24 8.17 -13.24
CA GLY A 33 -4.65 8.51 -13.42
C GLY A 33 -5.57 7.68 -12.51
N ARG A 34 -5.37 6.36 -12.46
CA ARG A 34 -6.15 5.45 -11.61
C ARG A 34 -5.90 5.70 -10.12
N ILE A 35 -4.66 5.98 -9.75
CA ILE A 35 -4.30 6.33 -8.37
C ILE A 35 -4.96 7.65 -7.98
N THR A 36 -4.93 8.66 -8.86
CA THR A 36 -5.57 9.95 -8.62
C THR A 36 -7.08 9.79 -8.43
N GLU A 37 -7.74 9.01 -9.29
CA GLU A 37 -9.17 8.72 -9.17
C GLU A 37 -9.50 8.08 -7.81
N TYR A 38 -8.75 7.07 -7.39
CA TYR A 38 -8.90 6.46 -6.08
C TYR A 38 -8.76 7.48 -4.94
N LEU A 39 -7.73 8.32 -4.98
CA LEU A 39 -7.47 9.32 -3.93
C LEU A 39 -8.57 10.40 -3.87
N VAL A 40 -9.04 10.86 -5.02
CA VAL A 40 -10.14 11.84 -5.12
C VAL A 40 -11.44 11.26 -4.55
N ASN A 41 -11.78 10.05 -4.94
CA ASN A 41 -13.02 9.39 -4.51
C ASN A 41 -13.06 9.13 -2.99
N ASN A 42 -11.90 8.93 -2.37
CA ASN A 42 -11.78 8.62 -0.95
C ASN A 42 -11.31 9.81 -0.10
N ARG A 43 -11.17 11.00 -0.67
CA ARG A 43 -10.62 12.17 0.00
C ARG A 43 -11.31 12.46 1.33
N SER A 44 -12.63 12.55 1.33
CA SER A 44 -13.42 12.87 2.53
C SER A 44 -13.32 11.78 3.59
N PHE A 45 -13.35 10.52 3.17
CA PHE A 45 -13.28 9.37 4.06
C PHE A 45 -11.90 9.25 4.74
N HIS A 46 -10.83 9.47 4.00
CA HIS A 46 -9.47 9.37 4.54
C HIS A 46 -9.08 10.57 5.42
N GLN A 47 -9.74 11.72 5.29
CA GLN A 47 -9.38 12.95 6.04
C GLN A 47 -9.41 12.77 7.54
N GLU A 48 -10.25 11.88 8.07
CA GLU A 48 -10.41 11.67 9.51
C GLU A 48 -9.14 11.13 10.18
N PHE A 49 -8.38 10.26 9.49
CA PHE A 49 -7.22 9.57 10.08
C PHE A 49 -5.93 9.69 9.24
N SER A 50 -5.93 10.55 8.24
CA SER A 50 -4.78 10.76 7.36
C SER A 50 -4.24 12.18 7.45
N GLN A 51 -3.01 12.36 6.96
CA GLN A 51 -2.44 13.70 6.82
C GLN A 51 -3.30 14.56 5.90
N THR A 52 -3.45 15.82 6.26
CA THR A 52 -4.11 16.80 5.41
C THR A 52 -3.21 17.14 4.22
N HIS A 53 -3.74 17.00 3.03
CA HIS A 53 -3.07 17.38 1.78
C HIS A 53 -3.79 18.58 1.15
N ASP A 54 -3.05 19.41 0.44
CA ASP A 54 -3.61 20.48 -0.36
C ASP A 54 -4.26 19.91 -1.65
N ASP A 55 -4.98 20.77 -2.37
CA ASP A 55 -5.71 20.35 -3.58
C ASP A 55 -4.79 19.83 -4.69
N SER A 56 -3.54 20.29 -4.73
CA SER A 56 -2.56 19.85 -5.74
C SER A 56 -2.23 18.38 -5.64
N TYR A 57 -2.23 17.81 -4.42
CA TYR A 57 -2.00 16.40 -4.17
C TYR A 57 -2.96 15.49 -4.95
N PHE A 58 -4.20 15.94 -5.15
CA PHE A 58 -5.26 15.20 -5.83
C PHE A 58 -5.26 15.40 -7.36
N THR A 59 -4.12 15.79 -7.93
CA THR A 59 -3.95 15.91 -9.39
C THR A 59 -3.04 14.81 -9.93
N GLU A 60 -3.32 14.37 -11.16
CA GLU A 60 -2.48 13.34 -11.82
C GLU A 60 -1.03 13.80 -11.99
N SER A 61 -0.81 15.09 -12.26
CA SER A 61 0.53 15.66 -12.40
C SER A 61 1.35 15.53 -11.13
N GLU A 62 0.75 15.81 -9.98
CA GLU A 62 1.42 15.68 -8.69
C GLU A 62 1.60 14.21 -8.32
N GLN A 63 0.59 13.36 -8.54
CA GLN A 63 0.71 11.94 -8.29
C GLN A 63 1.81 11.26 -9.13
N LYS A 64 2.08 11.72 -10.34
CA LYS A 64 3.24 11.24 -11.11
C LYS A 64 4.58 11.48 -10.41
N LYS A 65 4.71 12.57 -9.65
CA LYS A 65 5.92 12.86 -8.87
C LYS A 65 6.01 11.94 -7.65
N TYR A 66 4.92 11.78 -6.89
CA TYR A 66 4.87 10.86 -5.75
C TYR A 66 5.18 9.42 -6.18
N ILE A 67 4.57 8.94 -7.26
CA ILE A 67 4.83 7.60 -7.78
C ILE A 67 6.28 7.45 -8.23
N HIS A 68 6.88 8.48 -8.83
CA HIS A 68 8.30 8.45 -9.19
C HIS A 68 9.17 8.30 -7.94
N TYR A 69 8.91 9.11 -6.90
CA TYR A 69 9.60 9.00 -5.62
C TYR A 69 9.41 7.61 -4.99
N ASP A 70 8.19 7.09 -4.94
CA ASP A 70 7.88 5.74 -4.44
C ASP A 70 8.70 4.66 -5.18
N CYS A 71 8.77 4.74 -6.51
CA CYS A 71 9.53 3.79 -7.33
C CYS A 71 11.03 3.86 -7.07
N GLU A 72 11.60 5.06 -6.92
CA GLU A 72 13.02 5.22 -6.58
C GLU A 72 13.32 4.70 -5.17
N SER A 73 12.52 5.11 -4.17
CA SER A 73 12.68 4.63 -2.79
C SER A 73 12.50 3.11 -2.68
N PHE A 74 11.61 2.51 -3.50
CA PHE A 74 11.48 1.05 -3.58
C PHE A 74 12.77 0.40 -4.14
N ARG A 75 13.37 0.95 -5.18
CA ARG A 75 14.61 0.43 -5.77
C ARG A 75 15.80 0.50 -4.79
N PHE A 76 15.82 1.53 -3.94
CA PHE A 76 16.84 1.68 -2.89
C PHE A 76 16.52 0.89 -1.61
N GLY A 77 15.38 0.21 -1.53
CA GLY A 77 14.97 -0.56 -0.35
C GLY A 77 14.51 0.29 0.83
N GLU A 78 14.14 1.54 0.61
CA GLU A 78 13.73 2.50 1.64
C GLU A 78 12.21 2.51 1.87
N LEU A 79 11.45 2.03 0.87
CA LEU A 79 9.99 2.02 0.87
C LEU A 79 9.48 0.79 0.12
N VAL A 80 8.40 0.16 0.62
CA VAL A 80 7.65 -0.86 -0.12
C VAL A 80 6.19 -0.39 -0.24
N PRO A 81 5.82 0.33 -1.33
CA PRO A 81 4.50 0.93 -1.52
C PRO A 81 3.60 -0.01 -2.32
N LEU A 82 2.85 -0.86 -1.66
CA LEU A 82 1.96 -1.83 -2.30
C LEU A 82 0.56 -1.25 -2.49
N TRP A 83 0.17 -0.96 -3.71
CA TRP A 83 -1.20 -0.65 -4.05
C TRP A 83 -2.04 -1.92 -4.08
N ILE A 84 -3.23 -1.86 -3.52
CA ILE A 84 -4.18 -2.98 -3.44
C ILE A 84 -5.13 -2.88 -4.62
N ILE A 85 -5.14 -3.90 -5.45
CA ILE A 85 -6.01 -4.00 -6.62
C ILE A 85 -6.92 -5.22 -6.41
N GLU A 86 -8.24 -5.01 -6.50
CA GLU A 86 -9.20 -6.10 -6.49
C GLU A 86 -9.12 -6.86 -7.82
N ARG A 87 -8.91 -8.16 -7.78
CA ARG A 87 -8.67 -8.97 -9.00
C ARG A 87 -9.92 -9.10 -9.88
N GLU A 88 -11.09 -9.10 -9.28
CA GLU A 88 -12.35 -9.25 -10.00
C GLU A 88 -12.68 -8.02 -10.85
N THR A 89 -12.50 -6.83 -10.30
CA THR A 89 -12.86 -5.56 -10.94
C THR A 89 -11.68 -4.86 -11.60
N GLY A 90 -10.47 -5.17 -11.17
CA GLY A 90 -9.25 -4.45 -11.55
C GLY A 90 -9.12 -3.07 -10.90
N LEU A 91 -10.00 -2.69 -9.99
CA LEU A 91 -9.97 -1.39 -9.32
C LEU A 91 -8.88 -1.32 -8.26
N ILE A 92 -8.25 -0.16 -8.14
CA ILE A 92 -7.41 0.17 -6.99
C ILE A 92 -8.35 0.47 -5.83
N ILE A 93 -8.22 -0.31 -4.74
CA ILE A 93 -9.09 -0.21 -3.57
C ILE A 93 -8.34 0.17 -2.29
N GLY A 94 -7.02 0.33 -2.33
CA GLY A 94 -6.27 0.71 -1.15
C GLY A 94 -4.76 0.70 -1.36
N ARG A 95 -4.04 0.89 -0.26
CA ARG A 95 -2.58 0.83 -0.22
C ARG A 95 -2.09 0.31 1.12
N VAL A 96 -1.03 -0.48 1.11
CA VAL A 96 -0.19 -0.81 2.27
C VAL A 96 1.22 -0.34 1.95
N SER A 97 1.86 0.37 2.86
CA SER A 97 3.23 0.84 2.69
C SER A 97 4.09 0.46 3.88
N PHE A 98 5.33 0.04 3.62
CA PHE A 98 6.35 -0.16 4.64
C PHE A 98 7.44 0.89 4.44
N PHE A 99 7.76 1.62 5.49
CA PHE A 99 8.70 2.75 5.48
C PHE A 99 9.57 2.74 6.74
N ASN A 100 10.54 3.66 6.83
CA ASN A 100 11.53 3.65 7.91
C ASN A 100 12.23 2.29 8.04
N ILE A 101 12.60 1.70 6.90
CA ILE A 101 13.20 0.37 6.84
C ILE A 101 14.64 0.46 7.35
N ALA A 102 14.92 -0.18 8.48
CA ALA A 102 16.24 -0.27 9.08
C ALA A 102 16.80 -1.68 8.92
N TYR A 103 17.91 -1.77 8.25
CA TYR A 103 18.65 -3.02 8.00
C TYR A 103 19.70 -3.30 9.07
N GLY A 104 20.47 -4.35 8.89
CA GLY A 104 21.55 -4.76 9.80
C GLY A 104 21.00 -5.37 11.08
N GLY A 105 21.50 -4.92 12.23
CA GLY A 105 21.10 -5.50 13.52
C GLY A 105 19.67 -5.22 13.95
N MET A 106 18.98 -4.23 13.35
CA MET A 106 17.62 -3.85 13.76
C MET A 106 16.55 -4.62 12.97
N MET A 107 16.68 -4.74 11.67
CA MET A 107 15.73 -5.41 10.76
C MET A 107 14.27 -5.09 11.10
N ASN A 108 13.93 -3.82 11.17
CA ASN A 108 12.57 -3.35 11.49
C ASN A 108 12.08 -2.31 10.47
N CYS A 109 10.77 -2.14 10.43
CA CYS A 109 10.13 -1.08 9.63
C CYS A 109 8.81 -0.66 10.27
N ALA A 110 8.25 0.43 9.78
CA ALA A 110 6.88 0.86 10.10
C ALA A 110 5.95 0.55 8.93
N THR A 111 4.66 0.41 9.21
CA THR A 111 3.61 0.24 8.21
C THR A 111 2.50 1.26 8.38
N GLY A 112 1.94 1.69 7.26
CA GLY A 112 0.71 2.45 7.18
C GLY A 112 -0.17 1.91 6.04
N TYR A 113 -1.47 2.05 6.18
CA TYR A 113 -2.42 1.52 5.20
C TYR A 113 -3.71 2.33 5.16
N HIS A 114 -4.38 2.30 4.03
CA HIS A 114 -5.72 2.86 3.84
C HIS A 114 -6.49 2.05 2.79
N LEU A 115 -7.82 2.08 2.88
CA LEU A 115 -8.73 1.32 2.03
C LEU A 115 -9.84 2.25 1.51
N ASP A 116 -10.40 1.91 0.37
CA ASP A 116 -11.61 2.52 -0.17
C ASP A 116 -12.81 2.31 0.77
N GLU A 117 -13.61 3.35 0.97
CA GLU A 117 -14.76 3.32 1.88
C GLU A 117 -15.72 2.16 1.56
N ALA A 118 -16.04 1.98 0.27
CA ALA A 118 -16.96 0.93 -0.19
C ALA A 118 -16.43 -0.50 0.02
N HIS A 119 -15.12 -0.66 0.29
CA HIS A 119 -14.47 -1.95 0.48
C HIS A 119 -14.13 -2.26 1.95
N THR A 120 -14.51 -1.37 2.87
CA THR A 120 -14.32 -1.60 4.32
C THR A 120 -15.18 -2.75 4.83
N SER A 121 -14.78 -3.34 5.96
CA SER A 121 -15.49 -4.42 6.67
C SER A 121 -15.76 -5.70 5.85
N LYS A 122 -15.06 -5.88 4.71
CA LYS A 122 -15.18 -7.07 3.83
C LYS A 122 -13.95 -7.99 3.91
N GLY A 123 -13.02 -7.71 4.82
CA GLY A 123 -11.80 -8.49 5.02
C GLY A 123 -10.69 -8.24 3.99
N PHE A 124 -10.85 -7.28 3.09
CA PHE A 124 -9.83 -6.96 2.08
C PHE A 124 -8.53 -6.45 2.70
N MET A 125 -8.60 -5.52 3.65
CA MET A 125 -7.38 -5.02 4.31
C MET A 125 -6.71 -6.11 5.15
N THR A 126 -7.47 -6.96 5.82
CA THR A 126 -6.92 -8.11 6.57
C THR A 126 -6.16 -9.05 5.65
N GLU A 127 -6.73 -9.36 4.47
CA GLU A 127 -6.06 -10.20 3.46
C GLU A 127 -4.79 -9.54 2.92
N ALA A 128 -4.88 -8.26 2.55
CA ALA A 128 -3.74 -7.50 2.04
C ALA A 128 -2.61 -7.39 3.07
N LEU A 129 -2.94 -7.01 4.31
CA LEU A 129 -1.95 -6.79 5.35
C LEU A 129 -1.26 -8.11 5.76
N LYS A 130 -2.00 -9.20 5.89
CA LYS A 130 -1.41 -10.52 6.16
C LYS A 130 -0.41 -10.94 5.08
N ALA A 131 -0.76 -10.79 3.81
CA ALA A 131 0.12 -11.13 2.71
C ALA A 131 1.35 -10.22 2.66
N ALA A 132 1.15 -8.91 2.82
CA ALA A 132 2.23 -7.93 2.78
C ALA A 132 3.19 -8.07 3.98
N VAL A 133 2.68 -8.32 5.19
CA VAL A 133 3.50 -8.58 6.38
C VAL A 133 4.31 -9.86 6.20
N GLN A 134 3.69 -10.94 5.73
CA GLN A 134 4.41 -12.19 5.47
C GLN A 134 5.52 -11.99 4.42
N PHE A 135 5.25 -11.20 3.37
CA PHE A 135 6.25 -10.84 2.36
C PHE A 135 7.44 -10.10 2.99
N MET A 136 7.20 -9.13 3.88
CA MET A 136 8.29 -8.41 4.55
C MET A 136 9.13 -9.31 5.46
N PHE A 137 8.51 -10.24 6.17
CA PHE A 137 9.25 -11.24 6.97
C PHE A 137 10.05 -12.21 6.11
N ASN A 138 9.49 -12.71 5.02
CA ASN A 138 10.12 -13.72 4.20
C ASN A 138 11.22 -13.16 3.28
N GLU A 139 10.92 -12.08 2.56
CA GLU A 139 11.80 -11.57 1.48
C GLU A 139 12.74 -10.45 1.98
N TYR A 140 12.28 -9.63 2.91
CA TYR A 140 13.09 -8.57 3.52
C TYR A 140 13.73 -8.98 4.84
N HIS A 141 13.38 -10.16 5.37
CA HIS A 141 13.89 -10.71 6.63
C HIS A 141 13.69 -9.76 7.81
N MET A 142 12.59 -9.01 7.80
CA MET A 142 12.25 -8.14 8.93
C MET A 142 12.00 -8.94 10.19
N HIS A 143 12.45 -8.43 11.34
CA HIS A 143 12.19 -9.04 12.65
C HIS A 143 11.02 -8.37 13.37
N ARG A 144 10.73 -7.11 13.01
CA ARG A 144 9.68 -6.31 13.65
C ARG A 144 9.04 -5.36 12.64
N ILE A 145 7.72 -5.27 12.68
CA ILE A 145 6.92 -4.30 11.93
C ILE A 145 6.05 -3.55 12.92
N GLU A 146 6.05 -2.22 12.88
CA GLU A 146 5.31 -1.34 13.78
C GLU A 146 4.22 -0.60 13.02
N ALA A 147 3.06 -0.44 13.65
CA ALA A 147 1.99 0.43 13.17
C ALA A 147 1.72 1.54 14.19
N PHE A 148 1.70 2.79 13.74
CA PHE A 148 1.36 3.94 14.58
C PHE A 148 -0.10 4.30 14.32
N ILE A 149 -0.97 4.01 15.28
CA ILE A 149 -2.42 4.10 15.14
C ILE A 149 -2.96 5.07 16.19
N LEU A 150 -3.78 6.03 15.77
CA LEU A 150 -4.48 6.92 16.68
C LEU A 150 -5.46 6.12 17.54
N PRO A 151 -5.59 6.39 18.84
CA PRO A 151 -6.48 5.63 19.74
C PRO A 151 -7.95 5.64 19.31
N GLU A 152 -8.37 6.66 18.58
CA GLU A 152 -9.72 6.83 18.05
C GLU A 152 -9.99 5.94 16.81
N ASN A 153 -8.93 5.52 16.11
CA ASN A 153 -9.04 4.67 14.91
C ASN A 153 -9.22 3.19 15.29
N ARG A 154 -10.40 2.86 15.80
CA ARG A 154 -10.73 1.50 16.27
C ARG A 154 -10.63 0.46 15.18
N ALA A 155 -11.04 0.80 13.95
CA ALA A 155 -10.95 -0.13 12.82
C ALA A 155 -9.51 -0.59 12.55
N SER A 156 -8.54 0.33 12.63
CA SER A 156 -7.12 -0.02 12.49
C SER A 156 -6.57 -0.79 13.69
N LEU A 157 -7.03 -0.48 14.92
CA LEU A 157 -6.60 -1.20 16.12
C LEU A 157 -7.09 -2.65 16.15
N GLU A 158 -8.28 -2.94 15.63
CA GLU A 158 -8.84 -4.30 15.54
C GLU A 158 -8.18 -5.12 14.42
N LEU A 159 -7.49 -4.47 13.49
CA LEU A 159 -6.87 -5.12 12.32
C LEU A 159 -5.48 -5.69 12.64
N VAL A 160 -4.74 -5.09 13.55
CA VAL A 160 -3.36 -5.45 13.94
C VAL A 160 -3.33 -6.24 15.25
#